data_9784d5b995b1e5acb85b29d3d3fa0153
#
_entry.id   9784d5b995b1e5acb85b29d3d3fa0153
#
_cell.length_a   1.000
_cell.length_b   1.000
_cell.length_c   1.000
_cell.angle_alpha   90.00
_cell.angle_beta   90.00
_cell.angle_gamma   90.00
#
_symmetry.space_group_name_H-M   'P 1'
#
loop_
_entity.id
_entity.type
_entity.pdbx_description
1 polymer ?
#
loop_
_entity_poly.entity_id
_entity_poly.type
_entity_poly.pdbx_seq_one_letter_code
_entity_poly.pdbx_strand_id
1 'polypeptide(L)'
;VEWSTASEKNNKGYEVQRSTDGQLFEVIGWVNGHGTTNLMNMYQYTDINVSKGINYFYRLKQIDFDGMFDISKKVAASISDNNLSFNVSPNPYTEQTNVVYQLDQTSEVTLEVFNKLGQKVTTLHKGVQEPGTYQYPFNAKQYGFSAGVYTVKMTINSQIFTRLLFENN
;
A
#
# COMPACT_ATOMS: atom_id res chain seq x y z
N VAL A 1 13.10 -4.26 6.47
CA VAL A 1 12.96 -5.73 6.56
C VAL A 1 13.41 -6.14 7.94
N GLU A 2 12.56 -6.89 8.65
CA GLU A 2 12.85 -7.42 9.99
C GLU A 2 12.63 -8.92 9.99
N TRP A 3 13.47 -9.65 10.72
CA TRP A 3 13.34 -11.09 10.92
C TRP A 3 13.97 -11.54 12.23
N SER A 4 13.66 -12.76 12.63
CA SER A 4 14.24 -13.38 13.82
C SER A 4 14.56 -14.83 13.57
N THR A 5 15.55 -15.35 14.31
CA THR A 5 15.91 -16.76 14.37
C THR A 5 15.74 -17.28 15.79
N ALA A 6 15.20 -18.47 15.96
CA ALA A 6 15.12 -19.11 17.26
C ALA A 6 16.47 -19.68 17.72
N SER A 7 17.27 -20.13 16.78
CA SER A 7 18.65 -20.60 16.94
C SER A 7 19.38 -20.51 15.61
N GLU A 8 20.71 -20.53 15.64
CA GLU A 8 21.54 -20.53 14.44
C GLU A 8 22.61 -21.60 14.55
N LYS A 9 22.99 -22.16 13.40
CA LYS A 9 24.10 -23.09 13.29
C LYS A 9 24.95 -22.69 12.08
N ASN A 10 26.24 -22.44 12.33
CA ASN A 10 27.21 -22.08 11.30
C ASN A 10 26.89 -20.81 10.50
N ASN A 11 25.93 -20.00 10.93
CA ASN A 11 25.43 -18.87 10.17
C ASN A 11 26.44 -17.74 10.08
N LYS A 12 26.95 -17.46 8.88
CA LYS A 12 27.84 -16.34 8.58
C LYS A 12 27.06 -15.03 8.47
N GLY A 13 25.83 -15.08 7.87
CA GLY A 13 25.00 -13.91 7.73
C GLY A 13 23.96 -14.05 6.61
N TYR A 14 23.36 -12.91 6.28
CA TYR A 14 22.24 -12.83 5.37
C TYR A 14 22.52 -11.82 4.25
N GLU A 15 22.39 -12.24 3.00
CA GLU A 15 22.13 -11.30 1.91
C GLU A 15 20.66 -10.89 1.95
N VAL A 16 20.40 -9.59 2.08
CA VAL A 16 19.07 -9.05 1.85
C VAL A 16 18.90 -8.82 0.36
N GLN A 17 17.91 -9.46 -0.23
CA GLN A 17 17.68 -9.42 -1.66
C GLN A 17 16.32 -8.78 -1.96
N ARG A 18 16.28 -7.91 -2.98
CA ARG A 18 15.10 -7.19 -3.43
C ARG A 18 14.80 -7.49 -4.90
N SER A 19 13.52 -7.43 -5.25
CA SER A 19 13.02 -7.54 -6.62
C SER A 19 11.81 -6.63 -6.82
N THR A 20 11.59 -6.14 -8.03
CA THR A 20 10.37 -5.42 -8.43
C THR A 20 9.36 -6.30 -9.18
N ASP A 21 9.78 -7.46 -9.67
CA ASP A 21 8.94 -8.42 -10.42
C ASP A 21 8.68 -9.73 -9.68
N GLY A 22 9.35 -9.92 -8.53
CA GLY A 22 9.28 -11.14 -7.73
C GLY A 22 9.99 -12.35 -8.34
N GLN A 23 10.78 -12.17 -9.40
CA GLN A 23 11.53 -13.22 -10.10
C GLN A 23 13.04 -12.96 -10.08
N LEU A 24 13.47 -11.80 -10.54
CA LEU A 24 14.88 -11.39 -10.53
C LEU A 24 15.18 -10.60 -9.26
N PHE A 25 16.12 -11.13 -8.47
CA PHE A 25 16.51 -10.54 -7.18
C PHE A 25 17.94 -10.00 -7.24
N GLU A 26 18.10 -8.77 -6.77
CA GLU A 26 19.38 -8.11 -6.55
C GLU A 26 19.76 -8.12 -5.06
N VAL A 27 21.03 -8.23 -4.75
CA VAL A 27 21.54 -8.09 -3.38
C VAL A 27 21.62 -6.60 -3.05
N ILE A 28 20.87 -6.17 -2.03
CA ILE A 28 20.82 -4.77 -1.58
C ILE A 28 21.56 -4.53 -0.26
N GLY A 29 21.95 -5.58 0.43
CA GLY A 29 22.67 -5.47 1.67
C GLY A 29 23.09 -6.79 2.28
N TRP A 30 23.94 -6.68 3.31
CA TRP A 30 24.45 -7.78 4.10
C TRP A 30 24.22 -7.52 5.59
N VAL A 31 23.81 -8.54 6.32
CA VAL A 31 23.67 -8.52 7.78
C VAL A 31 24.42 -9.72 8.37
N ASN A 32 25.35 -9.48 9.29
CA ASN A 32 26.12 -10.56 9.91
C ASN A 32 25.24 -11.45 10.77
N GLY A 33 25.44 -12.75 10.70
CA GLY A 33 24.86 -13.74 11.58
C GLY A 33 25.62 -13.87 12.90
N HIS A 34 25.11 -14.69 13.81
CA HIS A 34 25.73 -14.96 15.13
C HIS A 34 26.47 -16.30 15.19
N GLY A 35 26.76 -16.91 14.04
CA GLY A 35 27.49 -18.19 13.96
C GLY A 35 26.63 -19.36 14.45
N THR A 36 27.00 -19.95 15.58
CA THR A 36 26.23 -21.02 16.21
C THR A 36 25.73 -20.57 17.57
N THR A 37 24.43 -20.50 17.75
CA THR A 37 23.77 -20.07 18.99
C THR A 37 22.40 -20.69 19.13
N ASN A 38 22.01 -20.98 20.38
CA ASN A 38 20.66 -21.43 20.73
C ASN A 38 19.77 -20.29 21.27
N LEU A 39 20.26 -19.07 21.18
CA LEU A 39 19.49 -17.89 21.57
C LEU A 39 18.70 -17.33 20.39
N MET A 40 17.57 -16.74 20.70
CA MET A 40 16.81 -15.97 19.73
C MET A 40 17.57 -14.70 19.34
N ASN A 41 17.72 -14.47 18.05
CA ASN A 41 18.33 -13.25 17.51
C ASN A 41 17.31 -12.49 16.68
N MET A 42 17.36 -11.16 16.76
CA MET A 42 16.54 -10.25 15.97
C MET A 42 17.42 -9.44 15.05
N TYR A 43 16.96 -9.26 13.83
CA TYR A 43 17.70 -8.59 12.78
C TYR A 43 16.84 -7.55 12.09
N GLN A 44 17.48 -6.50 11.61
CA GLN A 44 16.82 -5.44 10.86
C GLN A 44 17.72 -4.97 9.71
N TYR A 45 17.10 -4.69 8.57
CA TYR A 45 17.73 -4.00 7.44
C TYR A 45 16.78 -2.93 6.90
N THR A 46 17.27 -1.71 6.75
CA THR A 46 16.49 -0.60 6.19
C THR A 46 16.91 -0.36 4.73
N ASP A 47 15.97 -0.60 3.82
CA ASP A 47 16.16 -0.26 2.41
C ASP A 47 15.75 1.20 2.20
N ILE A 48 16.71 2.06 1.93
CA ILE A 48 16.49 3.50 1.71
C ILE A 48 16.29 3.85 0.22
N ASN A 49 16.55 2.89 -0.68
CA ASN A 49 16.49 3.11 -2.12
C ASN A 49 15.16 2.57 -2.69
N VAL A 50 14.06 2.95 -2.08
CA VAL A 50 12.72 2.55 -2.50
C VAL A 50 11.90 3.75 -2.96
N SER A 51 11.10 3.55 -3.99
CA SER A 51 10.19 4.56 -4.54
C SER A 51 8.75 4.25 -4.16
N LYS A 52 7.97 5.32 -3.98
CA LYS A 52 6.53 5.22 -3.73
C LYS A 52 5.81 4.60 -4.94
N GLY A 53 4.73 3.86 -4.68
CA GLY A 53 3.91 3.26 -5.72
C GLY A 53 4.50 2.01 -6.39
N ILE A 54 5.70 1.58 -6.00
CA ILE A 54 6.33 0.37 -6.50
C ILE A 54 6.14 -0.77 -5.49
N ASN A 55 5.72 -1.93 -5.97
CA ASN A 55 5.74 -3.16 -5.19
C ASN A 55 7.13 -3.76 -5.22
N TYR A 56 7.70 -3.95 -4.05
CA TYR A 56 8.98 -4.63 -3.87
C TYR A 56 8.75 -6.01 -3.25
N PHE A 57 9.55 -6.97 -3.65
CA PHE A 57 9.61 -8.30 -3.06
C PHE A 57 10.96 -8.46 -2.39
N TYR A 58 10.96 -8.90 -1.15
CA TYR A 58 12.17 -9.14 -0.37
C TYR A 58 12.29 -10.62 -0.04
N ARG A 59 13.50 -11.09 0.00
CA ARG A 59 13.87 -12.40 0.55
C ARG A 59 15.24 -12.33 1.19
N LEU A 60 15.53 -13.28 2.06
CA LEU A 60 16.83 -13.45 2.69
C LEU A 60 17.51 -14.66 2.07
N LYS A 61 18.80 -14.56 1.80
CA LYS A 61 19.65 -15.69 1.53
C LYS A 61 20.63 -15.79 2.70
N GLN A 62 20.37 -16.75 3.60
CA GLN A 62 21.30 -17.10 4.67
C GLN A 62 22.49 -17.81 4.06
N ILE A 63 23.69 -17.44 4.48
CA ILE A 63 24.94 -18.06 4.03
C ILE A 63 25.72 -18.52 5.26
N ASP A 64 26.14 -19.76 5.26
CA ASP A 64 26.94 -20.36 6.30
C ASP A 64 28.44 -20.16 6.07
N PHE A 65 29.27 -20.37 7.09
CA PHE A 65 30.72 -20.23 6.96
C PHE A 65 31.36 -21.21 6.00
N ASP A 66 30.71 -22.33 5.72
CA ASP A 66 31.14 -23.33 4.74
C ASP A 66 30.67 -23.05 3.30
N GLY A 67 29.88 -21.94 3.12
CA GLY A 67 29.35 -21.51 1.84
C GLY A 67 28.02 -22.15 1.44
N MET A 68 27.46 -23.02 2.25
CA MET A 68 26.09 -23.51 2.06
C MET A 68 25.11 -22.37 2.29
N PHE A 69 23.93 -22.44 1.66
CA PHE A 69 22.94 -21.37 1.80
C PHE A 69 21.51 -21.88 1.76
N ASP A 70 20.63 -21.13 2.40
CA ASP A 70 19.19 -21.28 2.34
C ASP A 70 18.51 -19.96 1.93
N ILE A 71 17.37 -20.06 1.23
CA ILE A 71 16.59 -18.90 0.78
C ILE A 71 15.22 -18.90 1.48
N SER A 72 14.91 -17.80 2.12
CA SER A 72 13.61 -17.60 2.79
C SER A 72 12.45 -17.50 1.78
N LYS A 73 11.23 -17.61 2.29
CA LYS A 73 10.04 -17.20 1.53
C LYS A 73 10.14 -15.72 1.19
N LYS A 74 9.63 -15.34 0.01
CA LYS A 74 9.54 -13.95 -0.39
C LYS A 74 8.36 -13.24 0.29
N VAL A 75 8.55 -11.99 0.66
CA VAL A 75 7.53 -11.11 1.25
C VAL A 75 7.39 -9.88 0.36
N ALA A 76 6.15 -9.50 0.04
CA ALA A 76 5.89 -8.27 -0.70
C ALA A 76 5.74 -7.09 0.26
N ALA A 77 6.29 -5.95 -0.12
CA ALA A 77 6.12 -4.68 0.57
C ALA A 77 6.00 -3.55 -0.46
N SER A 78 5.20 -2.56 -0.15
CA SER A 78 5.11 -1.32 -0.94
C SER A 78 5.09 -0.14 0.00
N ILE A 79 5.71 0.96 -0.43
CA ILE A 79 5.48 2.24 0.21
C ILE A 79 4.19 2.78 -0.40
N SER A 80 3.10 2.62 0.33
CA SER A 80 1.88 3.34 0.04
C SER A 80 2.01 4.76 0.59
N ASP A 81 1.51 5.74 -0.15
CA ASP A 81 1.29 7.07 0.41
C ASP A 81 0.20 6.97 1.49
N ASN A 82 0.59 6.52 2.69
CA ASN A 82 -0.32 6.56 3.85
C ASN A 82 -0.68 7.99 4.27
N ASN A 83 -0.14 8.99 3.58
CA ASN A 83 -0.47 10.41 3.72
C ASN A 83 -1.49 10.88 2.67
N LEU A 84 -2.06 9.98 1.86
CA LEU A 84 -3.16 10.38 1.01
C LEU A 84 -4.32 10.83 1.90
N SER A 85 -4.47 12.14 2.05
CA SER A 85 -5.66 12.73 2.66
C SER A 85 -6.82 12.45 1.73
N PHE A 86 -7.58 11.40 2.00
CA PHE A 86 -8.79 11.03 1.28
C PHE A 86 -9.92 10.88 2.28
N ASN A 87 -10.75 11.91 2.36
CA ASN A 87 -11.81 12.06 3.35
C ASN A 87 -13.14 12.37 2.70
N VAL A 88 -14.20 12.13 3.47
CA VAL A 88 -15.58 12.45 3.10
C VAL A 88 -16.24 13.13 4.28
N SER A 89 -16.73 14.35 4.07
CA SER A 89 -17.33 15.14 5.14
C SER A 89 -18.37 16.12 4.60
N PRO A 90 -19.52 16.28 5.32
CA PRO A 90 -19.97 15.48 6.46
C PRO A 90 -20.26 14.03 6.08
N ASN A 91 -20.11 13.09 7.04
CA ASN A 91 -20.47 11.69 6.87
C ASN A 91 -20.84 11.10 8.25
N PRO A 92 -22.11 10.77 8.54
CA PRO A 92 -23.27 10.81 7.62
C PRO A 92 -23.66 12.21 7.14
N TYR A 93 -24.41 12.29 6.03
CA TYR A 93 -24.94 13.52 5.47
C TYR A 93 -26.44 13.39 5.12
N THR A 94 -27.14 14.52 4.97
CA THR A 94 -28.57 14.58 4.58
C THR A 94 -28.76 15.20 3.21
N GLU A 95 -28.06 16.28 2.90
CA GLU A 95 -28.20 16.99 1.63
C GLU A 95 -27.02 16.77 0.70
N GLN A 96 -25.79 16.93 1.20
CA GLN A 96 -24.58 16.84 0.42
C GLN A 96 -23.38 16.47 1.29
N THR A 97 -22.47 15.71 0.74
CA THR A 97 -21.13 15.47 1.28
C THR A 97 -20.08 15.93 0.29
N ASN A 98 -18.86 16.15 0.76
CA ASN A 98 -17.72 16.44 -0.07
C ASN A 98 -16.68 15.33 0.02
N VAL A 99 -16.24 14.85 -1.11
CA VAL A 99 -15.09 13.99 -1.25
C VAL A 99 -13.86 14.86 -1.42
N VAL A 100 -12.94 14.82 -0.45
CA VAL A 100 -11.74 15.67 -0.44
C VAL A 100 -10.50 14.79 -0.44
N TYR A 101 -9.54 15.10 -1.29
CA TYR A 101 -8.23 14.46 -1.28
C TYR A 101 -7.12 15.43 -1.69
N GLN A 102 -5.89 15.08 -1.31
CA GLN A 102 -4.69 15.83 -1.65
C GLN A 102 -3.75 14.95 -2.46
N LEU A 103 -3.17 15.50 -3.52
CA LEU A 103 -2.11 14.88 -4.31
C LEU A 103 -0.79 15.61 -4.06
N ASP A 104 0.25 14.85 -3.84
CA ASP A 104 1.62 15.36 -3.67
C ASP A 104 2.41 15.39 -4.99
N GLN A 105 1.90 14.69 -6.02
CA GLN A 105 2.51 14.62 -7.35
C GLN A 105 1.44 14.49 -8.44
N THR A 106 1.79 14.86 -9.67
CA THR A 106 0.94 14.65 -10.86
C THR A 106 0.56 13.18 -10.97
N SER A 107 -0.73 12.89 -11.02
CA SER A 107 -1.27 11.52 -10.99
C SER A 107 -2.49 11.36 -11.86
N GLU A 108 -2.65 10.18 -12.47
CA GLU A 108 -3.91 9.81 -13.10
C GLU A 108 -4.92 9.38 -12.01
N VAL A 109 -6.03 10.09 -11.92
CA VAL A 109 -7.04 9.89 -10.88
C VAL A 109 -8.37 9.52 -11.51
N THR A 110 -8.98 8.46 -11.00
CA THR A 110 -10.40 8.14 -11.27
C THR A 110 -11.13 8.08 -9.94
N LEU A 111 -12.20 8.87 -9.82
CA LEU A 111 -13.04 8.97 -8.63
C LEU A 111 -14.47 8.58 -8.99
N GLU A 112 -14.93 7.44 -8.48
CA GLU A 112 -16.23 6.85 -8.79
C GLU A 112 -17.02 6.59 -7.52
N VAL A 113 -18.36 6.67 -7.63
CA VAL A 113 -19.29 6.31 -6.55
C VAL A 113 -20.13 5.12 -6.96
N PHE A 114 -20.29 4.18 -6.03
CA PHE A 114 -21.07 2.95 -6.20
C PHE A 114 -22.11 2.84 -5.11
N ASN A 115 -23.27 2.26 -5.43
CA ASN A 115 -24.29 1.89 -4.45
C ASN A 115 -23.95 0.56 -3.75
N LYS A 116 -24.77 0.16 -2.77
CA LYS A 116 -24.60 -1.09 -2.00
C LYS A 116 -24.66 -2.38 -2.85
N LEU A 117 -25.17 -2.30 -4.08
CA LEU A 117 -25.23 -3.43 -5.03
C LEU A 117 -24.00 -3.46 -5.95
N GLY A 118 -23.05 -2.55 -5.76
CA GLY A 118 -21.86 -2.42 -6.64
C GLY A 118 -22.15 -1.76 -7.99
N GLN A 119 -23.34 -1.21 -8.19
CA GLN A 119 -23.67 -0.47 -9.41
C GLN A 119 -23.06 0.92 -9.33
N LYS A 120 -22.43 1.36 -10.41
CA LYS A 120 -21.85 2.70 -10.49
C LYS A 120 -22.95 3.76 -10.54
N VAL A 121 -22.91 4.68 -9.58
CA VAL A 121 -23.82 5.84 -9.50
C VAL A 121 -23.30 6.95 -10.41
N THR A 122 -22.02 7.30 -10.28
CA THR A 122 -21.40 8.37 -11.07
C THR A 122 -19.89 8.26 -11.07
N THR A 123 -19.25 8.98 -11.99
CA THR A 123 -17.83 9.29 -11.99
C THR A 123 -17.66 10.76 -11.67
N LEU A 124 -17.08 11.08 -10.51
CA LEU A 124 -16.86 12.46 -10.06
C LEU A 124 -15.64 13.09 -10.75
N HIS A 125 -14.62 12.27 -11.03
CA HIS A 125 -13.44 12.70 -11.79
C HIS A 125 -12.80 11.52 -12.54
N LYS A 126 -12.21 11.84 -13.71
CA LYS A 126 -11.35 10.93 -14.45
C LYS A 126 -10.36 11.72 -15.30
N GLY A 127 -9.07 11.55 -15.03
CA GLY A 127 -7.99 12.19 -15.79
C GLY A 127 -6.75 12.47 -14.94
N VAL A 128 -5.78 13.13 -15.55
CA VAL A 128 -4.54 13.55 -14.88
C VAL A 128 -4.78 14.81 -14.08
N GLN A 129 -4.25 14.84 -12.86
CA GLN A 129 -4.30 16.00 -11.96
C GLN A 129 -2.91 16.31 -11.42
N GLU A 130 -2.61 17.61 -11.32
CA GLU A 130 -1.39 18.14 -10.73
C GLU A 130 -1.41 18.06 -9.20
N PRO A 131 -0.25 18.27 -8.50
CA PRO A 131 -0.25 18.38 -7.05
C PRO A 131 -1.23 19.44 -6.55
N GLY A 132 -2.02 19.13 -5.52
CA GLY A 132 -3.03 20.03 -4.99
C GLY A 132 -4.11 19.33 -4.18
N THR A 133 -5.02 20.15 -3.62
CA THR A 133 -6.21 19.66 -2.90
C THR A 133 -7.42 19.76 -3.81
N TYR A 134 -8.17 18.66 -3.89
CA TYR A 134 -9.34 18.52 -4.73
C TYR A 134 -10.57 18.22 -3.89
N GLN A 135 -11.70 18.83 -4.27
CA GLN A 135 -12.99 18.65 -3.60
C GLN A 135 -14.09 18.40 -4.63
N TYR A 136 -14.88 17.36 -4.42
CA TYR A 136 -16.00 16.96 -5.26
C TYR A 136 -17.25 16.80 -4.40
N PRO A 137 -18.31 17.61 -4.64
CA PRO A 137 -19.59 17.43 -3.97
C PRO A 137 -20.29 16.17 -4.47
N PHE A 138 -21.00 15.49 -3.58
CA PHE A 138 -21.81 14.34 -3.92
C PHE A 138 -23.13 14.36 -3.15
N ASN A 139 -24.22 14.06 -3.87
CA ASN A 139 -25.57 13.86 -3.37
C ASN A 139 -26.23 12.77 -4.21
N ALA A 140 -26.62 11.63 -3.61
CA ALA A 140 -27.17 10.51 -4.36
C ALA A 140 -28.52 10.83 -5.02
N LYS A 141 -29.32 11.70 -4.40
CA LYS A 141 -30.63 12.11 -4.94
C LYS A 141 -30.51 12.81 -6.29
N GLN A 142 -29.42 13.56 -6.55
CA GLN A 142 -29.14 14.20 -7.84
C GLN A 142 -28.96 13.20 -8.98
N TYR A 143 -28.60 11.98 -8.65
CA TYR A 143 -28.41 10.87 -9.61
C TYR A 143 -29.59 9.87 -9.61
N GLY A 144 -30.69 10.22 -8.95
CA GLY A 144 -31.91 9.39 -8.90
C GLY A 144 -31.83 8.21 -7.92
N PHE A 145 -30.90 8.24 -6.96
CA PHE A 145 -30.75 7.23 -5.93
C PHE A 145 -31.32 7.69 -4.58
N SER A 146 -31.81 6.74 -3.79
CA SER A 146 -32.37 6.99 -2.45
C SER A 146 -31.27 7.09 -1.40
N ALA A 147 -31.60 7.66 -0.24
CA ALA A 147 -30.73 7.62 0.93
C ALA A 147 -30.25 6.19 1.25
N GLY A 148 -29.03 6.06 1.71
CA GLY A 148 -28.43 4.76 1.97
C GLY A 148 -26.91 4.76 2.05
N VAL A 149 -26.33 3.59 1.85
CA VAL A 149 -24.88 3.39 1.90
C VAL A 149 -24.30 3.38 0.49
N TYR A 150 -23.25 4.16 0.32
CA TYR A 150 -22.49 4.27 -0.92
C TYR A 150 -21.01 4.03 -0.65
N THR A 151 -20.27 3.67 -1.70
CA THR A 151 -18.82 3.55 -1.65
C THR A 151 -18.20 4.50 -2.65
N VAL A 152 -17.36 5.42 -2.16
CA VAL A 152 -16.45 6.16 -3.04
C VAL A 152 -15.22 5.33 -3.26
N LYS A 153 -14.90 5.09 -4.52
CA LYS A 153 -13.69 4.42 -4.98
C LYS A 153 -12.81 5.44 -5.71
N MET A 154 -11.62 5.64 -5.21
CA MET A 154 -10.59 6.43 -5.87
C MET A 154 -9.50 5.50 -6.37
N THR A 155 -9.11 5.65 -7.63
CA THR A 155 -7.96 4.95 -8.22
C THR A 155 -6.90 5.99 -8.58
N ILE A 156 -5.69 5.86 -8.05
CA ILE A 156 -4.54 6.71 -8.36
C ILE A 156 -3.42 5.82 -8.85
N ASN A 157 -2.97 6.02 -10.10
CA ASN A 157 -1.85 5.26 -10.68
C ASN A 157 -1.96 3.74 -10.41
N SER A 158 -3.15 3.16 -10.57
CA SER A 158 -3.49 1.74 -10.31
C SER A 158 -3.66 1.33 -8.84
N GLN A 159 -3.44 2.20 -7.87
CA GLN A 159 -3.78 1.97 -6.47
C GLN A 159 -5.24 2.33 -6.21
N ILE A 160 -5.93 1.51 -5.40
CA ILE A 160 -7.35 1.70 -5.10
C ILE A 160 -7.53 2.06 -3.63
N PHE A 161 -8.29 3.12 -3.40
CA PHE A 161 -8.71 3.59 -2.09
C PHE A 161 -10.22 3.66 -2.03
N THR A 162 -10.82 3.34 -0.88
CA THR A 162 -12.27 3.37 -0.70
C THR A 162 -12.67 4.08 0.57
N ARG A 163 -13.85 4.74 0.53
CA ARG A 163 -14.53 5.31 1.70
C ARG A 163 -16.01 5.02 1.61
N LEU A 164 -16.62 4.71 2.75
CA LEU A 164 -18.07 4.57 2.84
C LEU A 164 -18.71 5.94 3.05
N LEU A 165 -19.86 6.14 2.43
CA LEU A 165 -20.76 7.27 2.57
C LEU A 165 -22.07 6.80 3.16
N PHE A 166 -22.61 7.55 4.09
CA PHE A 166 -23.91 7.29 4.71
C PHE A 166 -24.81 8.50 4.47
N GLU A 167 -25.78 8.36 3.56
CA GLU A 167 -26.81 9.36 3.34
C GLU A 167 -28.04 9.04 4.19
N ASN A 168 -28.41 9.97 5.04
CA ASN A 168 -29.64 9.92 5.84
C ASN A 168 -30.82 10.57 5.07
N ASN A 169 -32.03 10.19 5.46
CA ASN A 169 -33.26 10.81 4.93
C ASN A 169 -33.43 12.25 5.39
#